data_b9b2dd65206c04d2300159dc4b9fa609
#
_entry.id   b9b2dd65206c04d2300159dc4b9fa609
#
_cell.length_a   1.000
_cell.length_b   1.000
_cell.length_c   1.000
_cell.angle_alpha   90.00
_cell.angle_beta   90.00
_cell.angle_gamma   90.00
#
_symmetry.space_group_name_H-M   'P 1'
#
loop_
_entity.id
_entity.type
_entity.pdbx_description
1 polymer ?
#
loop_
_entity_poly.entity_id
_entity_poly.type
_entity_poly.pdbx_seq_one_letter_code
_entity_poly.pdbx_strand_id
1 'polypeptide(L)'
;MKVTKYLIAAVAVLTVCSARADEGMWLLQLMKQQNSIDMMKKQGLKLAADDLYNPNGVSLKDAVGIFGGGCTGEIISPEGLILTNHHCGYGAIQQHSSVEHDYLTDGFWAKSRNEELPTPGLKFRFVHRIVDITDLVNAKVKAGEAVSYTHLRAHETAANL
;
A
#
# COMPACT_ATOMS: atom_id res chain seq x y z
N MET A 1 -6.09 38.75 -34.74
CA MET A 1 -6.37 38.54 -33.31
C MET A 1 -7.53 37.59 -32.99
N LYS A 2 -8.63 37.53 -33.73
CA LYS A 2 -9.73 36.60 -33.42
C LYS A 2 -9.40 35.13 -33.70
N VAL A 3 -8.75 34.83 -34.83
CA VAL A 3 -8.37 33.47 -35.26
C VAL A 3 -7.41 32.80 -34.27
N THR A 4 -6.44 33.56 -33.75
CA THR A 4 -5.45 33.05 -32.79
C THR A 4 -6.11 32.60 -31.46
N LYS A 5 -7.14 33.30 -31.00
CA LYS A 5 -7.91 32.94 -29.80
C LYS A 5 -8.68 31.64 -29.97
N TYR A 6 -9.27 31.41 -31.14
CA TYR A 6 -9.96 30.15 -31.44
C TYR A 6 -9.01 29.00 -31.63
N LEU A 7 -7.81 29.24 -32.19
CA LEU A 7 -6.78 28.21 -32.31
C LEU A 7 -6.26 27.76 -30.94
N ILE A 8 -6.00 28.69 -30.03
CA ILE A 8 -5.59 28.39 -28.65
C ILE A 8 -6.69 27.62 -27.88
N ALA A 9 -7.96 28.03 -28.04
CA ALA A 9 -9.09 27.35 -27.44
C ALA A 9 -9.25 25.93 -27.99
N ALA A 10 -9.09 25.72 -29.30
CA ALA A 10 -9.16 24.39 -29.92
C ALA A 10 -8.02 23.47 -29.45
N VAL A 11 -6.79 23.98 -29.33
CA VAL A 11 -5.65 23.23 -28.82
C VAL A 11 -5.87 22.88 -27.33
N ALA A 12 -6.39 23.79 -26.51
CA ALA A 12 -6.70 23.53 -25.11
C ALA A 12 -7.78 22.45 -24.95
N VAL A 13 -8.81 22.45 -25.77
CA VAL A 13 -9.86 21.41 -25.77
C VAL A 13 -9.30 20.05 -26.19
N LEU A 14 -8.42 20.01 -27.18
CA LEU A 14 -7.78 18.77 -27.64
C LEU A 14 -6.84 18.16 -26.59
N THR A 15 -6.16 18.99 -25.80
CA THR A 15 -5.30 18.50 -24.72
C THR A 15 -6.07 17.96 -23.52
N VAL A 16 -7.25 18.52 -23.21
CA VAL A 16 -8.10 18.03 -22.10
C VAL A 16 -8.75 16.69 -22.44
N CYS A 17 -9.06 16.42 -23.71
CA CYS A 17 -9.64 15.14 -24.13
C CYS A 17 -8.69 13.93 -24.01
N SER A 18 -7.39 14.17 -23.80
CA SER A 18 -6.38 13.10 -23.70
C SER A 18 -6.08 12.69 -22.25
N ALA A 19 -6.58 13.41 -21.26
CA ALA A 19 -6.38 13.08 -19.85
C ALA A 19 -7.32 11.94 -19.45
N ARG A 20 -6.85 10.69 -19.60
CA ARG A 20 -7.50 9.52 -19.02
C ARG A 20 -6.85 9.25 -17.67
N ALA A 21 -7.66 9.17 -16.62
CA ALA A 21 -7.23 8.58 -15.38
C ALA A 21 -7.34 7.06 -15.52
N ASP A 22 -6.25 6.37 -15.26
CA ASP A 22 -6.26 4.91 -15.21
C ASP A 22 -6.86 4.45 -13.87
N GLU A 23 -7.58 3.33 -13.89
CA GLU A 23 -8.03 2.68 -12.68
C GLU A 23 -6.83 2.18 -11.87
N GLY A 24 -6.95 2.16 -10.54
CA GLY A 24 -5.91 1.70 -9.64
C GLY A 24 -6.49 0.86 -8.50
N MET A 25 -5.66 0.59 -7.49
CA MET A 25 -6.03 -0.19 -6.29
C MET A 25 -6.53 -1.61 -6.61
N TRP A 26 -5.93 -2.25 -7.62
CA TRP A 26 -6.25 -3.62 -7.95
C TRP A 26 -5.77 -4.59 -6.86
N LEU A 27 -6.58 -5.60 -6.56
CA LEU A 27 -6.20 -6.65 -5.63
C LEU A 27 -5.08 -7.50 -6.23
N LEU A 28 -3.96 -7.61 -5.54
CA LEU A 28 -2.76 -8.31 -6.01
C LEU A 28 -3.04 -9.75 -6.41
N GLN A 29 -3.82 -10.48 -5.62
CA GLN A 29 -4.19 -11.87 -5.87
C GLN A 29 -5.10 -12.05 -7.11
N LEU A 30 -5.78 -10.99 -7.55
CA LEU A 30 -6.68 -11.01 -8.70
C LEU A 30 -6.08 -10.41 -9.97
N MET A 31 -4.84 -9.91 -9.94
CA MET A 31 -4.20 -9.19 -11.07
C MET A 31 -4.21 -10.00 -12.38
N LYS A 32 -3.98 -11.31 -12.30
CA LYS A 32 -4.01 -12.20 -13.48
C LYS A 32 -5.43 -12.37 -14.04
N GLN A 33 -6.44 -12.37 -13.18
CA GLN A 33 -7.84 -12.56 -13.57
C GLN A 33 -8.48 -11.28 -14.11
N GLN A 34 -8.06 -10.12 -13.61
CA GLN A 34 -8.60 -8.80 -13.96
C GLN A 34 -7.89 -8.13 -15.13
N ASN A 35 -6.97 -8.81 -15.82
CA ASN A 35 -6.13 -8.26 -16.89
C ASN A 35 -5.32 -7.00 -16.49
N SER A 36 -5.16 -6.75 -15.20
CA SER A 36 -4.44 -5.58 -14.67
C SER A 36 -2.99 -5.56 -15.10
N ILE A 37 -2.35 -6.73 -15.20
CA ILE A 37 -0.97 -6.87 -15.67
C ILE A 37 -0.79 -6.38 -17.10
N ASP A 38 -1.74 -6.69 -17.99
CA ASP A 38 -1.66 -6.25 -19.39
C ASP A 38 -1.84 -4.73 -19.51
N MET A 39 -2.67 -4.14 -18.67
CA MET A 39 -2.80 -2.69 -18.57
C MET A 39 -1.50 -2.05 -18.06
N MET A 40 -0.91 -2.58 -17.00
CA MET A 40 0.37 -2.11 -16.46
C MET A 40 1.51 -2.24 -17.47
N LYS A 41 1.56 -3.34 -18.24
CA LYS A 41 2.55 -3.52 -19.32
C LYS A 41 2.41 -2.51 -20.43
N LYS A 42 1.18 -2.15 -20.82
CA LYS A 42 0.93 -1.07 -21.78
C LYS A 42 1.44 0.29 -21.29
N GLN A 43 1.47 0.49 -19.98
CA GLN A 43 2.01 1.69 -19.33
C GLN A 43 3.53 1.61 -19.07
N GLY A 44 4.17 0.52 -19.42
CA GLY A 44 5.62 0.37 -19.35
C GLY A 44 6.13 -0.58 -18.24
N LEU A 45 5.26 -1.32 -17.55
CA LEU A 45 5.69 -2.33 -16.59
C LEU A 45 6.51 -3.42 -17.30
N LYS A 46 7.72 -3.67 -16.81
CA LYS A 46 8.64 -4.70 -17.34
C LYS A 46 8.65 -5.98 -16.50
N LEU A 47 8.06 -5.95 -15.31
CA LEU A 47 8.01 -7.09 -14.39
C LEU A 47 6.94 -8.09 -14.83
N ALA A 48 7.17 -9.36 -14.51
CA ALA A 48 6.14 -10.39 -14.64
C ALA A 48 5.14 -10.32 -13.47
N ALA A 49 3.97 -10.95 -13.62
CA ALA A 49 2.97 -10.99 -12.56
C ALA A 49 3.51 -11.65 -11.29
N ASP A 50 4.33 -12.71 -11.45
CA ASP A 50 4.92 -13.44 -10.33
C ASP A 50 6.04 -12.67 -9.62
N ASP A 51 6.66 -11.69 -10.29
CA ASP A 51 7.61 -10.76 -9.63
C ASP A 51 6.88 -9.81 -8.67
N LEU A 52 5.62 -9.46 -8.99
CA LEU A 52 4.80 -8.58 -8.15
C LEU A 52 4.11 -9.34 -7.03
N TYR A 53 3.48 -10.46 -7.37
CA TYR A 53 2.75 -11.28 -6.42
C TYR A 53 2.87 -12.77 -6.76
N ASN A 54 3.58 -13.51 -5.91
CA ASN A 54 3.70 -14.96 -5.97
C ASN A 54 3.25 -15.54 -4.61
N PRO A 55 2.11 -16.26 -4.55
CA PRO A 55 1.63 -16.84 -3.29
C PRO A 55 2.54 -17.96 -2.77
N ASN A 56 3.34 -18.59 -3.63
CA ASN A 56 4.17 -19.75 -3.32
C ASN A 56 5.67 -19.45 -3.36
N GLY A 57 6.06 -18.20 -3.62
CA GLY A 57 7.47 -17.83 -3.76
C GLY A 57 7.72 -16.36 -3.38
N VAL A 58 8.98 -15.98 -3.47
CA VAL A 58 9.40 -14.60 -3.19
C VAL A 58 8.94 -13.68 -4.32
N SER A 59 8.40 -12.53 -3.96
CA SER A 59 7.96 -11.50 -4.89
C SER A 59 7.97 -10.13 -4.19
N LEU A 60 7.63 -9.07 -4.90
CA LEU A 60 7.58 -7.71 -4.35
C LEU A 60 6.64 -7.59 -3.13
N LYS A 61 5.59 -8.44 -3.04
CA LYS A 61 4.71 -8.50 -1.87
C LYS A 61 5.45 -8.68 -0.54
N ASP A 62 6.60 -9.38 -0.57
CA ASP A 62 7.35 -9.72 0.64
C ASP A 62 8.20 -8.55 1.16
N ALA A 63 8.39 -7.52 0.33
CA ALA A 63 9.04 -6.29 0.76
C ALA A 63 8.07 -5.29 1.42
N VAL A 64 6.76 -5.49 1.26
CA VAL A 64 5.73 -4.59 1.79
C VAL A 64 5.11 -5.19 3.04
N GLY A 65 4.93 -4.37 4.07
CA GLY A 65 4.37 -4.84 5.33
C GLY A 65 3.60 -3.76 6.09
N ILE A 66 3.18 -4.12 7.29
CA ILE A 66 2.41 -3.25 8.19
C ILE A 66 3.38 -2.69 9.23
N PHE A 67 3.59 -1.37 9.16
CA PHE A 67 4.41 -0.62 10.10
C PHE A 67 3.57 -0.15 11.29
N GLY A 68 4.03 -0.45 12.50
CA GLY A 68 3.36 -0.02 13.73
C GLY A 68 1.92 -0.50 13.85
N GLY A 69 1.01 0.44 14.06
CA GLY A 69 -0.41 0.19 14.33
C GLY A 69 -1.28 -0.06 13.10
N GLY A 70 -0.77 0.12 11.87
CA GLY A 70 -1.58 -0.07 10.66
C GLY A 70 -1.12 0.71 9.43
N CYS A 71 0.02 1.38 9.49
CA CYS A 71 0.61 2.03 8.32
C CYS A 71 1.23 1.00 7.38
N THR A 72 1.40 1.37 6.12
CA THR A 72 2.22 0.60 5.19
C THR A 72 3.68 1.05 5.29
N GLY A 73 4.60 0.12 5.15
CA GLY A 73 6.03 0.37 5.00
C GLY A 73 6.65 -0.62 4.02
N GLU A 74 7.77 -0.23 3.43
CA GLU A 74 8.51 -1.03 2.46
C GLU A 74 9.94 -1.25 2.93
N ILE A 75 10.44 -2.50 2.80
CA ILE A 75 11.85 -2.80 2.98
C ILE A 75 12.59 -2.50 1.69
N ILE A 76 13.54 -1.58 1.76
CA ILE A 76 14.29 -1.07 0.60
C ILE A 76 15.79 -1.44 0.62
N SER A 77 16.23 -2.23 1.59
CA SER A 77 17.61 -2.72 1.63
C SER A 77 17.71 -4.14 2.14
N PRO A 78 18.78 -4.86 1.80
CA PRO A 78 19.05 -6.20 2.35
C PRO A 78 19.22 -6.21 3.88
N GLU A 79 19.50 -5.08 4.45
CA GLU A 79 19.75 -4.91 5.89
C GLU A 79 18.52 -4.48 6.68
N GLY A 80 17.33 -4.40 6.02
CA GLY A 80 16.07 -4.10 6.67
C GLY A 80 15.77 -2.60 6.84
N LEU A 81 16.36 -1.72 6.02
CA LEU A 81 15.95 -0.32 6.00
C LEU A 81 14.49 -0.22 5.53
N ILE A 82 13.66 0.41 6.32
CA ILE A 82 12.22 0.57 6.07
C ILE A 82 11.94 1.99 5.61
N LEU A 83 11.18 2.13 4.53
CA LEU A 83 10.58 3.39 4.10
C LEU A 83 9.11 3.40 4.49
N THR A 84 8.63 4.51 5.05
CA THR A 84 7.22 4.72 5.38
C THR A 84 6.88 6.22 5.39
N ASN A 85 5.62 6.56 5.62
CA ASN A 85 5.22 7.97 5.70
C ASN A 85 5.61 8.60 7.03
N HIS A 86 5.96 9.90 7.00
CA HIS A 86 6.34 10.66 8.19
C HIS A 86 5.31 10.54 9.32
N HIS A 87 4.01 10.68 9.03
CA HIS A 87 2.96 10.60 10.05
C HIS A 87 2.89 9.24 10.75
N CYS A 88 3.35 8.17 10.09
CA CYS A 88 3.40 6.83 10.68
C CYS A 88 4.52 6.70 11.73
N GLY A 89 5.63 7.40 11.53
CA GLY A 89 6.76 7.47 12.46
C GLY A 89 6.67 8.60 13.49
N TYR A 90 5.69 9.51 13.35
CA TYR A 90 5.62 10.73 14.14
C TYR A 90 5.73 10.50 15.65
N GLY A 91 5.00 9.54 16.20
CA GLY A 91 5.04 9.22 17.62
C GLY A 91 6.42 8.73 18.09
N ALA A 92 7.12 7.96 17.28
CA ALA A 92 8.49 7.52 17.57
C ALA A 92 9.48 8.71 17.52
N ILE A 93 9.36 9.57 16.50
CA ILE A 93 10.18 10.78 16.39
C ILE A 93 9.96 11.69 17.60
N GLN A 94 8.70 11.91 17.99
CA GLN A 94 8.35 12.70 19.16
C GLN A 94 8.93 12.11 20.46
N GLN A 95 8.88 10.79 20.62
CA GLN A 95 9.42 10.12 21.80
C GLN A 95 10.93 10.31 21.98
N HIS A 96 11.65 10.43 20.86
CA HIS A 96 13.09 10.67 20.86
C HIS A 96 13.48 12.14 20.88
N SER A 97 12.53 13.06 20.63
CA SER A 97 12.80 14.50 20.64
C SER A 97 12.85 15.05 22.06
N SER A 98 13.75 16.01 22.28
CA SER A 98 13.89 16.78 23.52
C SER A 98 14.11 18.26 23.18
N VAL A 99 14.26 19.11 24.20
CA VAL A 99 14.59 20.54 24.02
C VAL A 99 15.97 20.70 23.37
N GLU A 100 16.91 19.80 23.68
CA GLU A 100 18.28 19.82 23.15
C GLU A 100 18.36 19.17 21.75
N HIS A 101 17.42 18.31 21.43
CA HIS A 101 17.38 17.54 20.18
C HIS A 101 15.96 17.52 19.61
N ASP A 102 15.58 18.55 18.88
CA ASP A 102 14.25 18.64 18.26
C ASP A 102 14.22 17.89 16.92
N TYR A 103 14.16 16.56 16.97
CA TYR A 103 14.09 15.72 15.77
C TYR A 103 12.81 15.89 14.95
N LEU A 104 11.75 16.48 15.52
CA LEU A 104 10.54 16.82 14.76
C LEU A 104 10.79 17.98 13.81
N THR A 105 11.58 18.96 14.22
CA THR A 105 11.92 20.16 13.42
C THR A 105 13.16 19.93 12.57
N ASP A 106 14.23 19.40 13.17
CA ASP A 106 15.55 19.30 12.53
C ASP A 106 15.73 18.00 11.74
N GLY A 107 14.88 16.99 11.99
CA GLY A 107 15.06 15.65 11.48
C GLY A 107 16.17 14.89 12.21
N PHE A 108 16.32 13.61 11.86
CA PHE A 108 17.39 12.76 12.35
C PHE A 108 17.88 11.84 11.24
N TRP A 109 19.17 11.69 11.10
CA TRP A 109 19.78 10.80 10.14
C TRP A 109 20.95 10.04 10.79
N ALA A 110 20.75 8.76 11.10
CA ALA A 110 21.81 7.87 11.55
C ALA A 110 22.79 7.60 10.39
N LYS A 111 24.07 7.82 10.57
CA LYS A 111 25.13 7.54 9.58
C LYS A 111 25.61 6.10 9.68
N SER A 112 25.32 5.43 10.78
CA SER A 112 25.66 4.04 11.05
C SER A 112 24.59 3.39 11.93
N ARG A 113 24.56 2.07 12.00
CA ARG A 113 23.62 1.33 12.86
C ARG A 113 23.77 1.65 14.34
N ASN A 114 24.98 2.00 14.78
CA ASN A 114 25.23 2.35 16.19
C ASN A 114 24.63 3.70 16.58
N GLU A 115 24.26 4.52 15.60
CA GLU A 115 23.61 5.81 15.82
C GLU A 115 22.09 5.71 15.75
N GLU A 116 21.54 4.55 15.31
CA GLU A 116 20.10 4.34 15.25
C GLU A 116 19.49 4.40 16.65
N LEU A 117 18.38 5.13 16.78
CA LEU A 117 17.67 5.29 18.04
C LEU A 117 16.69 4.13 18.23
N PRO A 118 16.86 3.28 19.25
CA PRO A 118 15.98 2.14 19.45
C PRO A 118 14.57 2.58 19.85
N THR A 119 13.56 2.04 19.20
CA THR A 119 12.14 2.31 19.49
C THR A 119 11.47 1.03 20.00
N PRO A 120 11.53 0.74 21.31
CA PRO A 120 10.96 -0.47 21.89
C PRO A 120 9.45 -0.55 21.63
N GLY A 121 8.97 -1.73 21.20
CA GLY A 121 7.55 -1.97 20.94
C GLY A 121 7.07 -1.60 19.54
N LEU A 122 7.85 -0.88 18.74
CA LEU A 122 7.56 -0.68 17.34
C LEU A 122 7.75 -2.00 16.58
N LYS A 123 6.75 -2.39 15.79
CA LYS A 123 6.74 -3.67 15.08
C LYS A 123 6.53 -3.45 13.59
N PHE A 124 7.18 -4.29 12.79
CA PHE A 124 6.89 -4.44 11.37
C PHE A 124 6.33 -5.85 11.14
N ARG A 125 5.18 -5.96 10.47
CA ARG A 125 4.49 -7.23 10.26
C ARG A 125 4.40 -7.51 8.78
N PHE A 126 4.81 -8.69 8.37
CA PHE A 126 4.71 -9.17 7.00
C PHE A 126 3.38 -9.89 6.78
N VAL A 127 2.80 -9.71 5.59
CA VAL A 127 1.66 -10.50 5.15
C VAL A 127 2.19 -11.86 4.69
N HIS A 128 1.94 -12.88 5.49
CA HIS A 128 2.37 -14.24 5.17
C HIS A 128 1.48 -14.88 4.11
N ARG A 129 0.15 -14.73 4.23
CA ARG A 129 -0.83 -15.35 3.34
C ARG A 129 -2.13 -14.55 3.29
N ILE A 130 -2.71 -14.47 2.11
CA ILE A 130 -4.07 -13.94 1.89
C ILE A 130 -4.92 -15.11 1.39
N VAL A 131 -6.05 -15.35 2.05
CA VAL A 131 -6.97 -16.45 1.74
C VAL A 131 -8.36 -15.88 1.48
N ASP A 132 -9.01 -16.34 0.41
CA ASP A 132 -10.42 -16.08 0.18
C ASP A 132 -11.25 -16.97 1.12
N ILE A 133 -12.05 -16.34 2.00
CA ILE A 133 -12.92 -17.02 2.95
C ILE A 133 -14.40 -16.87 2.61
N THR A 134 -14.71 -16.40 1.38
CA THR A 134 -16.09 -16.12 0.96
C THR A 134 -17.01 -17.34 1.17
N ASP A 135 -16.58 -18.53 0.76
CA ASP A 135 -17.38 -19.75 0.92
C ASP A 135 -17.59 -20.13 2.37
N LEU A 136 -16.57 -19.92 3.23
CA LEU A 136 -16.67 -20.17 4.68
C LEU A 136 -17.68 -19.23 5.35
N VAL A 137 -17.67 -17.96 4.96
CA VAL A 137 -18.63 -16.97 5.47
C VAL A 137 -20.03 -17.30 4.99
N ASN A 138 -20.22 -17.53 3.68
CA ASN A 138 -21.52 -17.84 3.08
C ASN A 138 -22.15 -19.10 3.66
N ALA A 139 -21.35 -20.13 3.94
CA ALA A 139 -21.83 -21.36 4.58
C ALA A 139 -22.40 -21.16 6.00
N LYS A 140 -21.99 -20.09 6.69
CA LYS A 140 -22.43 -19.75 8.06
C LYS A 140 -23.53 -18.70 8.10
N VAL A 141 -23.78 -17.99 6.99
CA VAL A 141 -24.83 -16.97 6.88
C VAL A 141 -26.15 -17.64 6.53
N LYS A 142 -27.19 -17.36 7.30
CA LYS A 142 -28.55 -17.80 6.98
C LYS A 142 -29.16 -16.89 5.94
N ALA A 143 -29.96 -17.46 5.04
CA ALA A 143 -30.69 -16.68 4.05
C ALA A 143 -31.57 -15.63 4.75
N GLY A 144 -31.47 -14.35 4.34
CA GLY A 144 -32.22 -13.25 4.91
C GLY A 144 -31.55 -12.50 6.08
N GLU A 145 -30.35 -12.88 6.50
CA GLU A 145 -29.59 -12.11 7.49
C GLU A 145 -29.13 -10.77 6.93
N ALA A 146 -29.10 -9.73 7.77
CA ALA A 146 -28.65 -8.41 7.37
C ALA A 146 -27.16 -8.37 7.04
N VAL A 147 -26.77 -7.51 6.11
CA VAL A 147 -25.36 -7.32 5.69
C VAL A 147 -24.42 -7.02 6.88
N SER A 148 -24.90 -6.28 7.87
CA SER A 148 -24.17 -5.98 9.11
C SER A 148 -23.80 -7.26 9.89
N TYR A 149 -24.69 -8.26 9.91
CA TYR A 149 -24.44 -9.52 10.58
C TYR A 149 -23.41 -10.36 9.82
N THR A 150 -23.49 -10.37 8.49
CA THR A 150 -22.51 -11.04 7.63
C THR A 150 -21.12 -10.46 7.83
N HIS A 151 -21.02 -9.12 7.98
CA HIS A 151 -19.75 -8.44 8.24
C HIS A 151 -19.13 -8.85 9.60
N LEU A 152 -19.93 -8.87 10.66
CA LEU A 152 -19.49 -9.31 11.98
C LEU A 152 -18.97 -10.77 11.96
N ARG A 153 -19.70 -11.68 11.30
CA ARG A 153 -19.28 -13.07 11.16
C ARG A 153 -18.00 -13.26 10.37
N ALA A 154 -17.76 -12.43 9.34
CA ALA A 154 -16.50 -12.45 8.60
C ALA A 154 -15.32 -12.13 9.50
N HIS A 155 -15.46 -11.14 10.38
CA HIS A 155 -14.42 -10.80 11.36
C HIS A 155 -14.18 -11.89 12.41
N GLU A 156 -15.24 -12.51 12.93
CA GLU A 156 -15.13 -13.64 13.89
C GLU A 156 -14.41 -14.83 13.27
N THR A 157 -14.72 -15.17 12.01
CA THR A 157 -14.08 -16.30 11.31
C THR A 157 -12.61 -16.04 11.05
N ALA A 158 -12.23 -14.82 10.69
CA ALA A 158 -10.84 -14.44 10.47
C ALA A 158 -10.01 -14.42 11.77
N ALA A 159 -10.63 -14.16 12.92
CA ALA A 159 -9.96 -14.19 14.24
C ALA A 159 -9.69 -15.61 14.77
N ASN A 160 -10.40 -16.62 14.25
CA ASN A 160 -10.34 -18.00 14.71
C ASN A 160 -9.57 -18.94 13.76
N LEU A 161 -8.94 -18.41 12.70
CA LEU A 161 -8.05 -19.11 11.77
C LEU A 161 -6.58 -18.85 12.11
#